data_93087b53d8fb29aa3ccb6b5c7994a07d
#
_entry.id   93087b53d8fb29aa3ccb6b5c7994a07d
#
_cell.length_a   1.000
_cell.length_b   1.000
_cell.length_c   1.000
_cell.angle_alpha   90.00
_cell.angle_beta   90.00
_cell.angle_gamma   90.00
#
_symmetry.space_group_name_H-M   'P 1'
#
loop_
_entity.id
_entity.type
_entity.pdbx_description
1 polymer ?
#
loop_
_entity_poly.entity_id
_entity_poly.type
_entity_poly.pdbx_seq_one_letter_code
_entity_poly.pdbx_strand_id
1 'polypeptide(L)'
;MRPRYVEAFRKSDFEAMLNYYKRNYPREPYAEPDLPKVRAAVLQFHGLQDRALLPGALNGTWQWVERQWVLVTLPNAGHWAHWDEQDAVTGMTLKWLEQ
;
A
#
# COMPACT_ATOMS: atom_id res chain seq x y z
N MET A 1 24.82 -2.20 2.04
CA MET A 1 23.48 -2.04 1.45
C MET A 1 23.46 -1.22 0.16
N ARG A 2 24.03 0.00 0.15
CA ARG A 2 24.09 0.90 -1.03
C ARG A 2 24.57 0.27 -2.35
N PRO A 3 25.66 -0.54 -2.40
CA PRO A 3 26.14 -1.12 -3.66
C PRO A 3 25.14 -2.05 -4.35
N ARG A 4 24.38 -2.83 -3.58
CA ARG A 4 23.35 -3.74 -4.12
C ARG A 4 22.20 -2.97 -4.79
N TYR A 5 21.77 -1.85 -4.21
CA TYR A 5 20.75 -1.00 -4.82
C TYR A 5 21.24 -0.35 -6.12
N VAL A 6 22.48 0.16 -6.11
CA VAL A 6 23.09 0.73 -7.33
C VAL A 6 23.16 -0.30 -8.45
N GLU A 7 23.57 -1.51 -8.15
CA GLU A 7 23.64 -2.60 -9.14
C GLU A 7 22.24 -3.01 -9.64
N ALA A 8 21.25 -3.09 -8.77
CA ALA A 8 19.87 -3.34 -9.17
C ALA A 8 19.33 -2.25 -10.09
N PHE A 9 19.55 -0.97 -9.75
CA PHE A 9 19.11 0.14 -10.57
C PHE A 9 19.81 0.19 -11.94
N ARG A 10 21.09 -0.18 -12.03
CA ARG A 10 21.79 -0.27 -13.32
C ARG A 10 21.15 -1.27 -14.29
N LYS A 11 20.49 -2.30 -13.76
CA LYS A 11 19.79 -3.34 -14.53
C LYS A 11 18.30 -3.05 -14.73
N SER A 12 17.79 -1.98 -14.12
CA SER A 12 16.36 -1.62 -14.16
C SER A 12 16.02 -0.84 -15.41
N ASP A 13 14.85 -1.14 -15.97
CA ASP A 13 14.25 -0.33 -17.03
C ASP A 13 13.49 0.84 -16.41
N PHE A 14 14.14 1.99 -16.31
CA PHE A 14 13.55 3.19 -15.74
C PHE A 14 12.38 3.73 -16.57
N GLU A 15 12.41 3.54 -17.90
CA GLU A 15 11.32 3.97 -18.75
C GLU A 15 10.05 3.17 -18.45
N ALA A 16 10.17 1.85 -18.36
CA ALA A 16 9.04 0.97 -17.97
C ALA A 16 8.50 1.32 -16.58
N MET A 17 9.38 1.54 -15.60
CA MET A 17 8.98 1.94 -14.23
C MET A 17 8.23 3.28 -14.22
N LEU A 18 8.68 4.27 -14.97
CA LEU A 18 8.02 5.59 -15.06
C LEU A 18 6.73 5.54 -15.88
N ASN A 19 6.64 4.67 -16.89
CA ASN A 19 5.46 4.52 -17.72
C ASN A 19 4.25 4.02 -16.92
N TYR A 20 4.46 3.25 -15.86
CA TYR A 20 3.39 2.90 -14.94
C TYR A 20 2.70 4.17 -14.38
N TYR A 21 3.46 5.09 -13.86
CA TYR A 21 2.92 6.35 -13.32
C TYR A 21 2.34 7.25 -14.41
N LYS A 22 3.02 7.40 -15.56
CA LYS A 22 2.53 8.23 -16.66
C LYS A 22 1.16 7.78 -17.17
N ARG A 23 0.89 6.47 -17.19
CA ARG A 23 -0.37 5.89 -17.70
C ARG A 23 -1.48 5.84 -16.65
N ASN A 24 -1.12 5.68 -15.38
CA ASN A 24 -2.08 5.46 -14.31
C ASN A 24 -2.28 6.70 -13.42
N TYR A 25 -1.52 7.76 -13.63
CA TYR A 25 -1.70 8.99 -12.86
C TYR A 25 -3.04 9.64 -13.22
N PRO A 26 -3.92 9.88 -12.24
CA PRO A 26 -5.23 10.45 -12.50
C PRO A 26 -5.09 11.85 -13.12
N ARG A 27 -5.90 12.13 -14.14
CA ARG A 27 -5.95 13.41 -14.85
C ARG A 27 -7.37 13.95 -14.82
N GLU A 28 -7.49 15.26 -14.78
CA GLU A 28 -8.81 15.89 -14.88
C GLU A 28 -9.41 15.73 -16.30
N PRO A 29 -10.77 15.59 -16.40
CA PRO A 29 -11.69 15.42 -15.31
C PRO A 29 -11.54 14.05 -14.65
N TYR A 30 -11.50 14.03 -13.31
CA TYR A 30 -11.43 12.76 -12.56
C TYR A 30 -12.74 12.00 -12.74
N ALA A 31 -12.67 10.87 -13.41
CA ALA A 31 -13.80 9.95 -13.47
C ALA A 31 -13.85 9.12 -12.18
N GLU A 32 -15.03 8.98 -11.60
CA GLU A 32 -15.24 7.96 -10.58
C GLU A 32 -15.31 6.60 -11.31
N PRO A 33 -14.31 5.72 -11.12
CA PRO A 33 -14.35 4.42 -11.77
C PRO A 33 -15.45 3.56 -11.15
N ASP A 34 -16.27 2.96 -11.97
CA ASP A 34 -17.19 1.88 -11.55
C ASP A 34 -16.34 0.62 -11.33
N LEU A 35 -15.73 0.52 -10.13
CA LEU A 35 -14.88 -0.59 -9.77
C LEU A 35 -15.68 -1.64 -8.96
N PRO A 36 -15.48 -2.93 -9.25
CA PRO A 36 -16.06 -3.97 -8.41
C PRO A 36 -15.45 -3.94 -7.01
N LYS A 37 -16.28 -4.26 -6.02
CA LYS A 37 -15.79 -4.40 -4.63
C LYS A 37 -14.86 -5.59 -4.48
N VAL A 38 -13.94 -5.48 -3.53
CA VAL A 38 -13.04 -6.56 -3.14
C VAL A 38 -13.83 -7.62 -2.38
N ARG A 39 -13.89 -8.85 -2.91
CA ARG A 39 -14.64 -9.97 -2.32
C ARG A 39 -13.86 -10.76 -1.27
N ALA A 40 -12.55 -10.59 -1.21
CA ALA A 40 -11.71 -11.22 -0.20
C ALA A 40 -11.81 -10.48 1.14
N ALA A 41 -11.48 -11.17 2.24
CA ALA A 41 -11.17 -10.52 3.49
C ALA A 41 -9.85 -9.75 3.35
N VAL A 42 -9.77 -8.55 3.92
CA VAL A 42 -8.64 -7.63 3.75
C VAL A 42 -8.03 -7.30 5.11
N LEU A 43 -6.72 -7.54 5.23
CA LEU A 43 -5.89 -6.99 6.31
C LEU A 43 -5.03 -5.87 5.72
N GLN A 44 -5.22 -4.66 6.20
CA GLN A 44 -4.53 -3.46 5.74
C GLN A 44 -3.68 -2.86 6.85
N PHE A 45 -2.44 -2.56 6.53
CA PHE A 45 -1.54 -1.80 7.42
C PHE A 45 -1.34 -0.39 6.88
N HIS A 46 -1.26 0.58 7.79
CA HIS A 46 -0.98 1.97 7.44
C HIS A 46 -0.09 2.64 8.49
N GLY A 47 1.02 3.21 8.04
CA GLY A 47 1.90 4.00 8.89
C GLY A 47 1.37 5.42 9.07
N LEU A 48 1.16 5.86 10.32
CA LEU A 48 0.61 7.19 10.60
C LEU A 48 1.59 8.34 10.30
N GLN A 49 2.88 8.03 10.08
CA GLN A 49 3.89 9.00 9.66
C GLN A 49 4.10 9.02 8.13
N ASP A 50 3.24 8.31 7.38
CA ASP A 50 3.28 8.33 5.92
C ASP A 50 2.95 9.74 5.40
N ARG A 51 3.90 10.30 4.63
CA ARG A 51 3.78 11.63 4.02
C ARG A 51 3.36 11.58 2.55
N ALA A 52 3.33 10.39 1.97
CA ALA A 52 2.92 10.16 0.58
C ALA A 52 1.44 9.79 0.51
N LEU A 53 1.01 8.85 1.36
CA LEU A 53 -0.39 8.44 1.49
C LEU A 53 -0.88 8.85 2.88
N LEU A 54 -1.55 9.99 2.95
CA LEU A 54 -2.03 10.53 4.22
C LEU A 54 -3.14 9.65 4.83
N PRO A 55 -3.26 9.57 6.17
CA PRO A 55 -4.28 8.77 6.84
C PRO A 55 -5.71 9.05 6.38
N GLY A 56 -5.99 10.29 5.96
CA GLY A 56 -7.29 10.66 5.39
C GLY A 56 -7.69 9.88 4.13
N ALA A 57 -6.73 9.34 3.39
CA ALA A 57 -7.00 8.48 2.23
C ALA A 57 -7.65 7.13 2.60
N LEU A 58 -7.63 6.76 3.88
CA LEU A 58 -8.29 5.54 4.39
C LEU A 58 -9.80 5.73 4.61
N ASN A 59 -10.28 6.97 4.59
CA ASN A 59 -11.69 7.27 4.83
C ASN A 59 -12.56 6.64 3.73
N GLY A 60 -13.56 5.89 4.15
CA GLY A 60 -14.48 5.23 3.23
C GLY A 60 -13.96 3.94 2.58
N THR A 61 -12.74 3.49 2.85
CA THR A 61 -12.19 2.23 2.27
C THR A 61 -13.10 1.03 2.51
N TRP A 62 -13.78 0.96 3.64
CA TRP A 62 -14.74 -0.10 3.97
C TRP A 62 -15.87 -0.27 2.94
N GLN A 63 -16.22 0.78 2.22
CA GLN A 63 -17.26 0.73 1.17
C GLN A 63 -16.86 -0.15 -0.01
N TRP A 64 -15.56 -0.35 -0.21
CA TRP A 64 -14.97 -1.11 -1.32
C TRP A 64 -14.66 -2.56 -0.97
N VAL A 65 -14.96 -3.00 0.27
CA VAL A 65 -14.73 -4.38 0.73
C VAL A 65 -16.06 -5.02 1.08
N GLU A 66 -16.39 -6.15 0.45
CA GLU A 66 -17.65 -6.88 0.69
C GLU A 66 -17.61 -7.73 1.96
N ARG A 67 -16.43 -8.15 2.38
CA ARG A 67 -16.25 -9.05 3.53
C ARG A 67 -15.59 -8.30 4.68
N GLN A 68 -14.78 -9.00 5.43
CA GLN A 68 -14.05 -8.43 6.56
C GLN A 68 -12.96 -7.48 6.08
N TRP A 69 -12.90 -6.31 6.67
CA TRP A 69 -11.79 -5.36 6.54
C TRP A 69 -11.24 -5.02 7.92
N VAL A 70 -9.97 -5.33 8.13
CA VAL A 70 -9.22 -4.99 9.35
C VAL A 70 -8.15 -3.99 8.99
N LEU A 71 -8.20 -2.81 9.61
CA LEU A 71 -7.18 -1.78 9.47
C LEU A 71 -6.32 -1.75 10.72
N VAL A 72 -5.02 -1.90 10.53
CA VAL A 72 -4.00 -1.73 11.56
C VAL A 72 -3.22 -0.47 11.29
N THR A 73 -3.30 0.49 12.19
CA THR A 73 -2.49 1.70 12.13
C THR A 73 -1.24 1.57 12.98
N LEU A 74 -0.11 2.00 12.44
CA LEU A 74 1.21 1.91 13.05
C LEU A 74 1.74 3.32 13.33
N PRO A 75 1.68 3.81 14.56
CA PRO A 75 1.99 5.21 14.89
C PRO A 75 3.40 5.66 14.55
N ASN A 76 4.37 4.74 14.60
CA ASN A 76 5.78 5.04 14.37
C ASN A 76 6.27 4.68 12.96
N ALA A 77 5.40 4.12 12.11
CA ALA A 77 5.75 3.73 10.76
C ALA A 77 5.41 4.83 9.74
N GLY A 78 6.23 4.94 8.71
CA GLY A 78 6.00 5.76 7.53
C GLY A 78 5.42 4.96 6.37
N HIS A 79 5.78 5.36 5.14
CA HIS A 79 5.29 4.75 3.90
C HIS A 79 5.64 3.25 3.77
N TRP A 80 6.78 2.86 4.28
CA TRP A 80 7.26 1.47 4.25
C TRP A 80 6.96 0.75 5.57
N ALA A 81 5.70 0.73 5.97
CA ALA A 81 5.25 0.22 7.26
C ALA A 81 5.79 -1.19 7.60
N HIS A 82 5.87 -2.08 6.62
CA HIS A 82 6.42 -3.43 6.77
C HIS A 82 7.95 -3.46 6.99
N TRP A 83 8.64 -2.37 6.69
CA TRP A 83 10.06 -2.21 6.95
C TRP A 83 10.31 -1.54 8.30
N ASP A 84 9.49 -0.54 8.62
CA ASP A 84 9.63 0.24 9.84
C ASP A 84 9.20 -0.55 11.08
N GLU A 85 8.16 -1.38 10.96
CA GLU A 85 7.54 -2.17 12.03
C GLU A 85 7.41 -3.65 11.62
N GLN A 86 8.52 -4.25 11.19
CA GLN A 86 8.57 -5.59 10.59
C GLN A 86 7.94 -6.67 11.47
N ASP A 87 8.28 -6.69 12.77
CA ASP A 87 7.82 -7.72 13.69
C ASP A 87 6.30 -7.63 13.91
N ALA A 88 5.77 -6.42 14.06
CA ALA A 88 4.36 -6.17 14.24
C ALA A 88 3.57 -6.60 12.98
N VAL A 89 4.01 -6.17 11.80
CA VAL A 89 3.36 -6.50 10.53
C VAL A 89 3.40 -8.01 10.28
N THR A 90 4.55 -8.65 10.45
CA THR A 90 4.71 -10.09 10.24
C THR A 90 3.86 -10.89 11.22
N GLY A 91 3.93 -10.58 12.52
CA GLY A 91 3.19 -11.30 13.54
C GLY A 91 1.67 -11.19 13.36
N MET A 92 1.16 -10.02 13.01
CA MET A 92 -0.27 -9.82 12.75
C MET A 92 -0.71 -10.52 11.46
N THR A 93 0.12 -10.50 10.42
CA THR A 93 -0.16 -11.20 9.17
C THR A 93 -0.26 -12.71 9.39
N LEU A 94 0.67 -13.30 10.12
CA LEU A 94 0.64 -14.74 10.44
C LEU A 94 -0.65 -15.12 11.20
N LYS A 95 -1.01 -14.37 12.25
CA LYS A 95 -2.25 -14.58 12.99
C LYS A 95 -3.51 -14.43 12.12
N TRP A 96 -3.48 -13.52 11.16
CA TRP A 96 -4.58 -13.35 10.21
C TRP A 96 -4.74 -14.56 9.29
N LEU A 97 -3.65 -15.15 8.84
CA LEU A 97 -3.67 -16.30 7.94
C LEU A 97 -4.06 -17.61 8.62
N GLU A 98 -4.00 -17.67 9.96
CA GLU A 98 -4.40 -18.82 10.77
C GLU A 98 -5.91 -18.89 11.05
N GLN A 99 -6.67 -17.86 10.71
CA GLN A 99 -8.13 -17.79 10.89
C GLN A 99 -8.86 -18.54 9.77
#